data_2c5c1e9544a78f16e3ac8d0aa9596611
#
_entry.id   2c5c1e9544a78f16e3ac8d0aa9596611
#
_cell.length_a   1.000
_cell.length_b   1.000
_cell.length_c   1.000
_cell.angle_alpha   90.00
_cell.angle_beta   90.00
_cell.angle_gamma   90.00
#
_symmetry.space_group_name_H-M   'P 1'
#
loop_
_entity.id
_entity.type
_entity.pdbx_description
1 polymer ?
#
loop_
_entity_poly.entity_id
_entity_poly.type
_entity_poly.pdbx_seq_one_letter_code
_entity_poly.pdbx_strand_id
1 'polypeptide(L)'
;MAQQVLVLKNKAEVLERAVKKLRSATMDHAYPLVIRLVYFVRVPRHESRKISRRAVFARDGYQCQYCGTGSHLTVDHLVPRSRGGRSAWDNVVTSCAPCNLRKGDRLPGEIGMHPRARPRAPRPDVFISVAAPRQPKSWLPYLGPA
;
A
#
# COMPACT_ATOMS: atom_id res chain seq x y z
N MET A 1 -20.72 -0.19 -8.76
CA MET A 1 -22.13 0.06 -8.38
C MET A 1 -22.30 0.82 -7.07
N ALA A 2 -21.56 0.54 -5.99
CA ALA A 2 -21.70 1.27 -4.71
C ALA A 2 -21.48 2.78 -4.80
N GLN A 3 -20.50 3.26 -5.59
CA GLN A 3 -20.18 4.68 -5.77
C GLN A 3 -21.34 5.48 -6.37
N GLN A 4 -22.08 4.91 -7.33
CA GLN A 4 -23.23 5.56 -7.96
C GLN A 4 -24.39 5.76 -6.99
N VAL A 5 -24.65 4.77 -6.15
CA VAL A 5 -25.70 4.86 -5.13
C VAL A 5 -25.43 6.01 -4.15
N LEU A 6 -24.16 6.25 -3.79
CA LEU A 6 -23.78 7.36 -2.92
C LEU A 6 -24.02 8.73 -3.58
N VAL A 7 -23.70 8.86 -4.86
CA VAL A 7 -23.92 10.10 -5.61
C VAL A 7 -25.42 10.36 -5.81
N LEU A 8 -26.17 9.35 -6.23
CA LEU A 8 -27.63 9.46 -6.45
C LEU A 8 -28.41 9.78 -5.16
N LYS A 9 -27.88 9.35 -4.00
CA LYS A 9 -28.47 9.67 -2.68
C LYS A 9 -27.92 10.95 -2.07
N ASN A 10 -27.24 11.79 -2.82
CA ASN A 10 -26.59 13.03 -2.34
C ASN A 10 -25.64 12.84 -1.14
N LYS A 11 -25.03 11.64 -1.04
CA LYS A 11 -24.05 11.31 0.01
C LYS A 11 -22.61 11.51 -0.43
N ALA A 12 -22.38 11.76 -1.73
CA ALA A 12 -21.09 12.03 -2.31
C ALA A 12 -21.20 13.00 -3.48
N GLU A 13 -20.16 13.80 -3.67
CA GLU A 13 -19.94 14.66 -4.82
C GLU A 13 -18.93 14.01 -5.77
N VAL A 14 -19.14 14.15 -7.07
CA VAL A 14 -18.20 13.68 -8.08
C VAL A 14 -17.15 14.76 -8.33
N LEU A 15 -15.89 14.47 -8.02
CA LEU A 15 -14.76 15.35 -8.27
C LEU A 15 -14.19 15.15 -9.67
N GLU A 16 -14.08 13.88 -10.08
CA GLU A 16 -13.53 13.51 -11.39
C GLU A 16 -14.44 12.53 -12.11
N ARG A 17 -14.62 12.73 -13.42
CA ARG A 17 -15.50 11.92 -14.27
C ARG A 17 -14.70 11.29 -15.41
N ALA A 18 -15.02 10.04 -15.76
CA ALA A 18 -14.52 9.42 -16.98
C ALA A 18 -15.26 9.92 -18.19
N VAL A 19 -14.64 9.83 -19.36
CA VAL A 19 -15.30 10.03 -20.64
C VAL A 19 -16.36 8.97 -20.88
N LYS A 20 -16.14 7.75 -20.35
CA LYS A 20 -17.08 6.64 -20.45
C LYS A 20 -18.35 6.94 -19.63
N LYS A 21 -19.50 6.78 -20.30
CA LYS A 21 -20.81 6.89 -19.67
C LYS A 21 -21.34 5.51 -19.26
N LEU A 22 -22.08 5.48 -18.18
CA LEU A 22 -22.88 4.35 -17.76
C LEU A 22 -24.30 4.57 -18.25
N ARG A 23 -24.80 3.64 -19.02
CA ARG A 23 -26.17 3.67 -19.53
C ARG A 23 -27.09 2.95 -18.56
N SER A 24 -28.19 3.57 -18.21
CA SER A 24 -29.33 2.95 -17.55
C SER A 24 -30.56 3.06 -18.45
N ALA A 25 -31.64 2.38 -18.12
CA ALA A 25 -32.88 2.41 -18.91
C ALA A 25 -33.48 3.83 -19.03
N THR A 26 -33.18 4.72 -18.10
CA THR A 26 -33.81 6.05 -18.00
C THR A 26 -32.83 7.22 -18.13
N MET A 27 -31.54 7.01 -17.87
CA MET A 27 -30.55 8.12 -17.83
C MET A 27 -29.13 7.63 -18.15
N ASP A 28 -28.36 8.49 -18.78
CA ASP A 28 -26.92 8.32 -18.93
C ASP A 28 -26.18 9.02 -17.79
N HIS A 29 -25.33 8.27 -17.06
CA HIS A 29 -24.51 8.82 -15.99
C HIS A 29 -23.03 8.78 -16.36
N ALA A 30 -22.30 9.87 -16.09
CA ALA A 30 -20.85 9.82 -16.19
C ALA A 30 -20.28 8.87 -15.12
N TYR A 31 -19.30 8.04 -15.52
CA TYR A 31 -18.65 7.15 -14.58
C TYR A 31 -17.77 7.97 -13.60
N PRO A 32 -18.05 7.95 -12.28
CA PRO A 32 -17.24 8.70 -11.33
C PRO A 32 -15.89 8.02 -11.12
N LEU A 33 -14.79 8.73 -11.33
CA LEU A 33 -13.42 8.29 -11.06
C LEU A 33 -12.99 8.61 -9.64
N VAL A 34 -13.38 9.80 -9.16
CA VAL A 34 -13.10 10.25 -7.79
C VAL A 34 -14.39 10.86 -7.22
N ILE A 35 -14.74 10.44 -6.04
CA ILE A 35 -15.88 10.99 -5.28
C ILE A 35 -15.42 11.49 -3.91
N ARG A 36 -16.02 12.58 -3.44
CA ARG A 36 -15.88 13.11 -2.09
C ARG A 36 -17.16 12.85 -1.32
N LEU A 37 -17.08 12.21 -0.17
CA LEU A 37 -18.24 12.07 0.72
C LEU A 37 -18.60 13.43 1.31
N VAL A 38 -19.91 13.75 1.38
CA VAL A 38 -20.39 15.01 1.95
C VAL A 38 -20.41 14.99 3.48
N TYR A 39 -20.06 13.87 4.09
CA TYR A 39 -19.97 13.70 5.54
C TYR A 39 -18.68 12.99 5.92
N PHE A 40 -18.19 13.26 7.11
CA PHE A 40 -16.99 12.61 7.63
C PHE A 40 -17.26 11.15 7.99
N VAL A 41 -16.49 10.24 7.39
CA VAL A 41 -16.48 8.83 7.77
C VAL A 41 -15.20 8.55 8.54
N ARG A 42 -15.33 8.22 9.81
CA ARG A 42 -14.21 7.73 10.59
C ARG A 42 -13.84 6.33 10.10
N VAL A 43 -12.85 6.24 9.26
CA VAL A 43 -12.28 4.94 8.86
C VAL A 43 -11.51 4.40 10.06
N PRO A 44 -11.88 3.25 10.63
CA PRO A 44 -11.11 2.65 11.70
C PRO A 44 -9.66 2.46 11.22
N ARG A 45 -8.72 2.98 11.96
CA ARG A 45 -7.31 2.66 11.76
C ARG A 45 -7.14 1.21 12.17
N HIS A 46 -7.33 0.29 11.24
CA HIS A 46 -7.01 -1.10 11.50
C HIS A 46 -5.49 -1.21 11.68
N GLU A 47 -5.07 -1.27 12.90
CA GLU A 47 -3.69 -1.62 13.27
C GLU A 47 -3.28 -2.99 12.71
N SER A 48 -4.25 -3.80 12.31
CA SER A 48 -4.10 -5.18 11.82
C SER A 48 -4.24 -5.31 10.31
N ARG A 49 -3.86 -4.32 9.50
CA ARG A 49 -3.78 -4.57 8.05
C ARG A 49 -2.80 -5.70 7.81
N LYS A 50 -3.30 -6.82 7.28
CA LYS A 50 -2.51 -8.04 7.06
C LYS A 50 -1.24 -7.72 6.28
N ILE A 51 -0.12 -8.18 6.79
CA ILE A 51 1.16 -8.08 6.12
C ILE A 51 1.11 -8.98 4.89
N SER A 52 1.36 -8.40 3.73
CA SER A 52 1.55 -9.13 2.49
C SER A 52 2.90 -8.76 1.88
N ARG A 53 3.51 -9.70 1.19
CA ARG A 53 4.77 -9.47 0.46
C ARG A 53 4.72 -8.22 -0.41
N ARG A 54 3.61 -8.05 -1.14
CA ARG A 54 3.39 -6.90 -2.02
C ARG A 54 3.30 -5.58 -1.26
N ALA A 55 2.64 -5.57 -0.10
CA ALA A 55 2.51 -4.37 0.70
C ALA A 55 3.85 -3.98 1.37
N VAL A 56 4.67 -4.97 1.78
CA VAL A 56 6.04 -4.72 2.27
C VAL A 56 6.89 -4.12 1.15
N PHE A 57 6.86 -4.68 -0.05
CA PHE A 57 7.59 -4.15 -1.20
C PHE A 57 7.16 -2.72 -1.55
N ALA A 58 5.85 -2.45 -1.60
CA ALA A 58 5.33 -1.12 -1.91
C ALA A 58 5.71 -0.09 -0.83
N ARG A 59 5.68 -0.46 0.46
CA ARG A 59 6.15 0.39 1.56
C ARG A 59 7.62 0.78 1.40
N ASP A 60 8.45 -0.15 0.98
CA ASP A 60 9.91 -0.01 0.87
C ASP A 60 10.35 0.47 -0.53
N GLY A 61 9.40 0.97 -1.36
CA GLY A 61 9.67 1.50 -2.69
C GLY A 61 10.22 0.46 -3.67
N TYR A 62 9.89 -0.83 -3.48
CA TYR A 62 10.43 -1.93 -4.27
C TYR A 62 11.95 -1.98 -4.29
N GLN A 63 12.59 -1.65 -3.18
CA GLN A 63 14.04 -1.66 -3.02
C GLN A 63 14.47 -2.46 -1.80
N CYS A 64 15.58 -3.18 -1.94
CA CYS A 64 16.24 -3.84 -0.82
C CYS A 64 16.64 -2.82 0.25
N GLN A 65 16.19 -3.00 1.49
CA GLN A 65 16.49 -2.08 2.57
C GLN A 65 17.94 -2.14 3.05
N TYR A 66 18.72 -3.11 2.60
CA TYR A 66 20.15 -3.21 2.93
C TYR A 66 21.05 -2.60 1.86
N CYS A 67 20.88 -2.98 0.60
CA CYS A 67 21.78 -2.56 -0.49
C CYS A 67 21.13 -1.62 -1.53
N GLY A 68 19.80 -1.45 -1.51
CA GLY A 68 19.07 -0.56 -2.42
C GLY A 68 18.70 -1.17 -3.78
N THR A 69 19.12 -2.39 -4.12
CA THR A 69 18.74 -3.00 -5.40
C THR A 69 17.25 -3.27 -5.49
N GLY A 70 16.68 -3.15 -6.69
CA GLY A 70 15.29 -3.51 -7.00
C GLY A 70 15.11 -4.96 -7.50
N SER A 71 16.20 -5.75 -7.59
CA SER A 71 16.17 -7.07 -8.18
C SER A 71 16.08 -8.18 -7.14
N HIS A 72 15.42 -9.30 -7.53
CA HIS A 72 15.31 -10.51 -6.71
C HIS A 72 14.81 -10.27 -5.28
N LEU A 73 13.76 -9.45 -5.16
CA LEU A 73 13.23 -9.02 -3.87
C LEU A 73 12.49 -10.16 -3.15
N THR A 74 12.72 -10.22 -1.85
CA THR A 74 12.07 -11.10 -0.88
C THR A 74 11.74 -10.30 0.39
N VAL A 75 11.02 -10.92 1.33
CA VAL A 75 10.75 -10.34 2.65
C VAL A 75 11.68 -10.99 3.65
N ASP A 76 12.36 -10.16 4.44
CA ASP A 76 13.22 -10.58 5.54
C ASP A 76 12.65 -10.11 6.88
N HIS A 77 12.91 -10.90 7.94
CA HIS A 77 12.58 -10.56 9.33
C HIS A 77 13.85 -10.02 10.01
N LEU A 78 13.82 -8.78 10.53
CA LEU A 78 14.95 -8.18 11.25
C LEU A 78 15.36 -9.07 12.42
N VAL A 79 14.42 -9.39 13.30
CA VAL A 79 14.56 -10.48 14.27
C VAL A 79 14.06 -11.76 13.60
N PRO A 80 14.92 -12.74 13.36
CA PRO A 80 14.56 -13.98 12.69
C PRO A 80 13.45 -14.74 13.42
N ARG A 81 12.63 -15.47 12.68
CA ARG A 81 11.57 -16.31 13.27
C ARG A 81 12.14 -17.38 14.22
N SER A 82 13.30 -17.94 13.90
CA SER A 82 14.06 -18.86 14.76
C SER A 82 14.44 -18.26 16.12
N ARG A 83 14.50 -16.94 16.20
CA ARG A 83 14.80 -16.18 17.42
C ARG A 83 13.57 -15.48 18.01
N GLY A 84 12.36 -15.96 17.71
CA GLY A 84 11.11 -15.43 18.24
C GLY A 84 10.56 -14.20 17.51
N GLY A 85 11.14 -13.81 16.36
CA GLY A 85 10.67 -12.69 15.57
C GLY A 85 9.28 -12.93 15.00
N ARG A 86 8.38 -11.97 15.16
CA ARG A 86 7.02 -12.01 14.65
C ARG A 86 6.94 -11.37 13.27
N SER A 87 5.96 -11.82 12.45
CA SER A 87 5.59 -11.12 11.22
C SER A 87 4.78 -9.88 11.58
N ALA A 88 5.48 -8.80 11.91
CA ALA A 88 4.95 -7.50 12.29
C ALA A 88 5.56 -6.40 11.41
N TRP A 89 4.85 -5.29 11.22
CA TRP A 89 5.28 -4.21 10.33
C TRP A 89 6.62 -3.57 10.72
N ASP A 90 6.96 -3.61 11.99
CA ASP A 90 8.21 -3.12 12.58
C ASP A 90 9.35 -4.16 12.51
N ASN A 91 9.03 -5.40 12.15
CA ASN A 91 10.00 -6.50 12.09
C ASN A 91 10.23 -7.05 10.68
N VAL A 92 9.49 -6.62 9.65
CA VAL A 92 9.68 -7.10 8.28
C VAL A 92 10.16 -5.99 7.36
N VAL A 93 11.09 -6.33 6.46
CA VAL A 93 11.64 -5.42 5.46
C VAL A 93 11.77 -6.10 4.11
N THR A 94 11.80 -5.29 3.04
CA THR A 94 12.20 -5.77 1.71
C THR A 94 13.70 -6.01 1.68
N SER A 95 14.11 -7.20 1.29
CA SER A 95 15.50 -7.58 1.09
C SER A 95 15.68 -8.22 -0.29
N CYS A 96 16.84 -8.09 -0.92
CA CYS A 96 17.16 -8.95 -2.05
C CYS A 96 17.62 -10.32 -1.58
N ALA A 97 17.51 -11.34 -2.43
CA ALA A 97 17.90 -12.71 -2.07
C ALA A 97 19.36 -12.82 -1.57
N PRO A 98 20.37 -12.16 -2.19
CA PRO A 98 21.74 -12.18 -1.67
C PRO A 98 21.87 -11.58 -0.25
N CYS A 99 21.24 -10.43 0.01
CA CYS A 99 21.29 -9.82 1.34
C CYS A 99 20.56 -10.68 2.39
N ASN A 100 19.41 -11.25 2.03
CA ASN A 100 18.65 -12.12 2.90
C ASN A 100 19.45 -13.38 3.26
N LEU A 101 20.09 -14.01 2.28
CA LEU A 101 20.98 -15.17 2.49
C LEU A 101 22.17 -14.80 3.36
N ARG A 102 22.83 -13.68 3.09
CA ARG A 102 23.95 -13.17 3.89
C ARG A 102 23.56 -12.93 5.33
N LYS A 103 22.36 -12.39 5.58
CA LYS A 103 21.85 -12.17 6.94
C LYS A 103 21.52 -13.50 7.64
N GLY A 104 20.82 -14.39 6.96
CA GLY A 104 20.40 -15.66 7.55
C GLY A 104 19.57 -15.45 8.82
N ASP A 105 19.89 -16.19 9.87
CA ASP A 105 19.24 -16.15 11.18
C ASP A 105 19.89 -15.19 12.19
N ARG A 106 20.81 -14.33 11.72
CA ARG A 106 21.51 -13.36 12.55
C ARG A 106 20.72 -12.05 12.66
N LEU A 107 20.93 -11.33 13.78
CA LEU A 107 20.41 -9.97 13.91
C LEU A 107 21.21 -9.02 13.02
N PRO A 108 20.57 -7.94 12.50
CA PRO A 108 21.25 -6.95 11.66
C PRO A 108 22.52 -6.38 12.30
N GLY A 109 22.48 -6.09 13.61
CA GLY A 109 23.63 -5.56 14.36
C GLY A 109 24.80 -6.54 14.49
N GLU A 110 24.54 -7.85 14.51
CA GLU A 110 25.60 -8.89 14.62
C GLU A 110 26.49 -8.97 13.38
N ILE A 111 26.00 -8.45 12.26
CA ILE A 111 26.69 -8.55 10.96
C ILE A 111 26.87 -7.20 10.28
N GLY A 112 26.65 -6.10 11.01
CA GLY A 112 26.78 -4.76 10.45
C GLY A 112 25.81 -4.43 9.31
N MET A 113 24.69 -5.16 9.20
CA MET A 113 23.66 -4.91 8.20
C MET A 113 22.50 -4.14 8.86
N HIS A 114 22.34 -2.90 8.50
CA HIS A 114 21.23 -2.09 9.01
C HIS A 114 20.26 -1.73 7.89
N PRO A 115 18.93 -1.79 8.11
CA PRO A 115 17.98 -1.30 7.13
C PRO A 115 18.13 0.22 6.96
N ARG A 116 18.00 0.71 5.74
CA ARG A 116 18.10 2.13 5.36
C ARG A 116 17.09 3.01 6.09
N ALA A 117 15.94 2.43 6.42
CA ALA A 117 14.89 3.09 7.20
C ALA A 117 14.35 2.14 8.27
N ARG A 118 13.95 2.69 9.41
CA ARG A 118 13.26 1.91 10.44
C ARG A 118 11.89 1.46 9.92
N PRO A 119 11.61 0.16 9.86
CA PRO A 119 10.34 -0.32 9.37
C PRO A 119 9.19 0.10 10.30
N ARG A 120 8.09 0.51 9.68
CA ARG A 120 6.84 0.91 10.34
C ARG A 120 5.66 0.41 9.52
N ALA A 121 4.47 0.46 10.10
CA ALA A 121 3.26 0.21 9.33
C ALA A 121 3.16 1.23 8.19
N PRO A 122 2.82 0.79 6.96
CA PRO A 122 2.71 1.69 5.82
C PRO A 122 1.51 2.62 5.96
N ARG A 123 1.59 3.75 5.29
CA ARG A 123 0.50 4.70 5.17
C ARG A 123 -0.67 4.10 4.36
N PRO A 124 -1.89 4.64 4.48
CA PRO A 124 -3.06 4.14 3.75
C PRO A 124 -2.90 4.13 2.23
N ASP A 125 -2.18 5.10 1.66
CA ASP A 125 -1.91 5.23 0.23
C ASP A 125 -1.14 4.04 -0.36
N VAL A 126 -0.25 3.43 0.41
CA VAL A 126 0.46 2.20 0.02
C VAL A 126 -0.52 1.07 -0.29
N PHE A 127 -1.58 0.92 0.51
CA PHE A 127 -2.58 -0.12 0.27
C PHE A 127 -3.45 0.17 -0.95
N ILE A 128 -3.71 1.45 -1.25
CA ILE A 128 -4.40 1.86 -2.48
C ILE A 128 -3.53 1.48 -3.68
N SER A 129 -2.24 1.78 -3.64
CA SER A 129 -1.29 1.42 -4.70
C SER A 129 -1.18 -0.09 -4.92
N VAL A 130 -1.22 -0.86 -3.83
CA VAL A 130 -1.23 -2.33 -3.90
C VAL A 130 -2.53 -2.87 -4.50
N ALA A 131 -3.67 -2.30 -4.14
CA ALA A 131 -4.98 -2.73 -4.64
C ALA A 131 -5.24 -2.32 -6.10
N ALA A 132 -4.72 -1.15 -6.50
CA ALA A 132 -4.88 -0.58 -7.83
C ALA A 132 -3.53 -0.25 -8.47
N PRO A 133 -2.78 -1.24 -8.99
CA PRO A 133 -1.42 -1.02 -9.52
C PRO A 133 -1.37 -0.16 -10.78
N ARG A 134 -2.48 -0.04 -11.48
CA ARG A 134 -2.67 0.87 -12.62
C ARG A 134 -3.62 1.99 -12.19
N GLN A 135 -3.09 2.95 -11.44
CA GLN A 135 -3.87 4.08 -10.99
C GLN A 135 -4.12 5.05 -12.15
N PRO A 136 -5.37 5.49 -12.36
CA PRO A 136 -5.64 6.60 -13.27
C PRO A 136 -4.87 7.85 -12.84
N LYS A 137 -4.33 8.58 -13.81
CA LYS A 137 -3.61 9.85 -13.53
C LYS A 137 -4.46 10.85 -12.73
N SER A 138 -5.78 10.82 -12.93
CA SER A 138 -6.75 11.63 -12.19
C SER A 138 -6.78 11.39 -10.68
N TRP A 139 -6.25 10.27 -10.19
CA TRP A 139 -6.18 9.98 -8.74
C TRP A 139 -4.99 10.63 -8.04
N LEU A 140 -3.92 10.95 -8.80
CA LEU A 140 -2.66 11.45 -8.22
C LEU A 140 -2.82 12.66 -7.30
N PRO A 141 -3.66 13.69 -7.62
CA PRO A 141 -3.85 14.84 -6.74
C PRO A 141 -4.47 14.48 -5.37
N TYR A 142 -5.15 13.33 -5.28
CA TYR A 142 -5.91 12.91 -4.09
C TYR A 142 -5.20 11.85 -3.24
N LEU A 143 -4.06 11.33 -3.71
CA LEU A 143 -3.32 10.26 -3.00
C LEU A 143 -2.28 10.78 -2.01
N GLY A 144 -2.08 12.08 -1.94
CA GLY A 144 -1.05 12.69 -1.09
C GLY A 144 0.37 12.48 -1.64
N PRO A 145 1.36 13.19 -1.10
CA PRO A 145 2.76 13.01 -1.50
C PRO A 145 3.23 11.59 -1.15
N ALA A 146 3.93 10.97 -2.10
CA ALA A 146 4.56 9.67 -1.95
C ALA A 146 5.63 9.67 -0.85
#